data_9b077e25e678bf24f140efc327b9bfe6
#
_entry.id   9b077e25e678bf24f140efc327b9bfe6
#
_cell.length_a   1.000
_cell.length_b   1.000
_cell.length_c   1.000
_cell.angle_alpha   90.00
_cell.angle_beta   90.00
_cell.angle_gamma   90.00
#
_symmetry.space_group_name_H-M   'P 1'
#
loop_
_entity.id
_entity.type
_entity.pdbx_description
1 polymer ?
#
loop_
_entity_poly.entity_id
_entity_poly.type
_entity_poly.pdbx_seq_one_letter_code
_entity_poly.pdbx_strand_id
1 'polypeptide(L)'
;MPTIEGLKPIIDNSARILILGSMPRTESLRKSEYYANPRNQFWRVIFSIFDSVLETSYMAKTSFLKGKRIALWDVIRSCDREGSSDSKITEVCVNDFTYLLATYPNVKHLCFNGQKAFNTFQKEVILNTPSQITLTVLPSSSPANARMSVEAKIRKWAIIKTFLLDWLSKILSNKMLLSRNGHTSI
;
A
#
# COMPACT_ATOMS: atom_id res chain seq x y z
N MET A 1 16.77 23.78 -3.54
CA MET A 1 17.24 22.38 -3.33
C MET A 1 16.81 21.57 -4.54
N PRO A 2 17.48 20.46 -4.92
CA PRO A 2 17.00 19.66 -6.04
C PRO A 2 15.69 18.96 -5.67
N THR A 3 14.71 19.03 -6.55
CA THR A 3 13.45 18.31 -6.42
C THR A 3 13.70 16.81 -6.57
N ILE A 4 13.21 16.03 -5.62
CA ILE A 4 13.33 14.56 -5.61
C ILE A 4 12.02 13.98 -6.09
N GLU A 5 12.09 13.05 -7.07
CA GLU A 5 10.93 12.31 -7.53
C GLU A 5 10.81 10.94 -6.84
N GLY A 6 9.57 10.52 -6.59
CA GLY A 6 9.25 9.23 -6.03
C GLY A 6 9.35 8.08 -7.04
N LEU A 7 9.02 6.88 -6.60
CA LEU A 7 9.02 5.67 -7.42
C LEU A 7 7.66 5.46 -8.09
N LYS A 8 7.67 4.73 -9.22
CA LYS A 8 6.43 4.28 -9.87
C LYS A 8 5.69 3.27 -8.98
N PRO A 9 4.35 3.17 -9.07
CA PRO A 9 3.59 2.21 -8.27
C PRO A 9 3.89 0.77 -8.68
N ILE A 10 3.86 -0.13 -7.71
CA ILE A 10 3.77 -1.57 -7.93
C ILE A 10 2.29 -1.91 -7.87
N ILE A 11 1.66 -2.10 -9.01
CA ILE A 11 0.21 -2.32 -9.11
C ILE A 11 -0.12 -3.14 -10.35
N ASP A 12 -1.22 -3.87 -10.30
CA ASP A 12 -1.89 -4.47 -11.45
C ASP A 12 -3.41 -4.49 -11.26
N ASN A 13 -4.14 -4.94 -12.26
CA ASN A 13 -5.61 -4.96 -12.26
C ASN A 13 -6.23 -5.87 -11.20
N SER A 14 -5.46 -6.75 -10.60
CA SER A 14 -5.93 -7.64 -9.52
C SER A 14 -5.92 -6.98 -8.15
N ALA A 15 -5.24 -5.82 -8.00
CA ALA A 15 -5.03 -5.12 -6.74
C ALA A 15 -6.36 -4.77 -6.04
N ARG A 16 -6.42 -5.01 -4.73
CA ARG A 16 -7.55 -4.71 -3.85
C ARG A 16 -7.18 -3.73 -2.74
N ILE A 17 -5.94 -3.78 -2.34
CA ILE A 17 -5.35 -2.96 -1.30
C ILE A 17 -4.19 -2.19 -1.89
N LEU A 18 -4.11 -0.90 -1.62
CA LEU A 18 -2.96 -0.07 -1.93
C LEU A 18 -2.31 0.35 -0.61
N ILE A 19 -1.07 -0.08 -0.40
CA ILE A 19 -0.27 0.36 0.74
C ILE A 19 0.51 1.61 0.32
N LEU A 20 0.44 2.65 1.15
CA LEU A 20 1.00 3.97 0.86
C LEU A 20 2.07 4.34 1.88
N GLY A 21 3.30 4.58 1.40
CA GLY A 21 4.32 5.31 2.13
C GLY A 21 4.13 6.82 2.00
N SER A 22 4.98 7.61 2.69
CA SER A 22 5.02 9.07 2.50
C SER A 22 5.81 9.45 1.24
N MET A 23 7.08 9.08 1.21
CA MET A 23 8.06 9.34 0.14
C MET A 23 9.19 8.32 0.26
N PRO A 24 9.75 7.78 -0.85
CA PRO A 24 10.88 6.87 -0.77
C PRO A 24 12.10 7.54 -0.13
N ARG A 25 12.86 6.78 0.65
CA ARG A 25 14.12 7.25 1.23
C ARG A 25 15.27 7.11 0.22
N THR A 26 16.38 7.78 0.50
CA THR A 26 17.56 7.82 -0.38
C THR A 26 17.99 6.45 -0.87
N GLU A 27 18.05 5.42 0.01
CA GLU A 27 18.42 4.07 -0.39
C GLU A 27 17.43 3.42 -1.36
N SER A 28 16.12 3.69 -1.17
CA SER A 28 15.07 3.20 -2.07
C SER A 28 15.14 3.87 -3.44
N LEU A 29 15.40 5.17 -3.47
CA LEU A 29 15.59 5.92 -4.74
C LEU A 29 16.83 5.44 -5.48
N ARG A 30 17.96 5.27 -4.76
CA ARG A 30 19.22 4.82 -5.35
C ARG A 30 19.11 3.44 -6.00
N LYS A 31 18.33 2.52 -5.39
CA LYS A 31 18.11 1.15 -5.91
C LYS A 31 16.89 1.02 -6.80
N SER A 32 16.06 2.06 -6.89
CA SER A 32 14.72 1.99 -7.50
C SER A 32 13.86 0.87 -6.90
N GLU A 33 13.97 0.67 -5.59
CA GLU A 33 13.29 -0.40 -4.84
C GLU A 33 12.56 0.16 -3.61
N TYR A 34 11.31 -0.20 -3.42
CA TYR A 34 10.57 0.13 -2.21
C TYR A 34 11.17 -0.56 -1.00
N TYR A 35 11.32 0.22 0.10
CA TYR A 35 11.82 -0.29 1.38
C TYR A 35 13.18 -1.00 1.29
N ALA A 36 14.09 -0.46 0.45
CA ALA A 36 15.41 -1.04 0.19
C ALA A 36 16.37 -0.99 1.39
N ASN A 37 16.12 -0.14 2.38
CA ASN A 37 16.93 -0.10 3.60
C ASN A 37 16.75 -1.41 4.38
N PRO A 38 17.82 -2.19 4.64
CA PRO A 38 17.74 -3.50 5.30
C PRO A 38 17.17 -3.44 6.73
N ARG A 39 17.24 -2.28 7.40
CA ARG A 39 16.63 -2.06 8.71
C ARG A 39 15.13 -1.77 8.64
N ASN A 40 14.55 -1.54 7.44
CA ASN A 40 13.12 -1.34 7.30
C ASN A 40 12.40 -2.69 7.45
N GLN A 41 11.35 -2.71 8.25
CA GLN A 41 10.65 -3.93 8.62
C GLN A 41 9.50 -4.29 7.65
N PHE A 42 9.25 -3.48 6.61
CA PHE A 42 8.11 -3.64 5.70
C PHE A 42 8.02 -5.06 5.12
N TRP A 43 9.07 -5.50 4.45
CA TRP A 43 9.08 -6.82 3.81
C TRP A 43 8.93 -7.94 4.84
N ARG A 44 9.63 -7.86 5.96
CA ARG A 44 9.49 -8.83 7.05
C ARG A 44 8.04 -8.90 7.56
N VAL A 45 7.40 -7.74 7.81
CA VAL A 45 6.02 -7.68 8.27
C VAL A 45 5.06 -8.29 7.24
N ILE A 46 5.18 -7.87 5.96
CA ILE A 46 4.31 -8.37 4.88
C ILE A 46 4.41 -9.89 4.75
N PHE A 47 5.60 -10.45 4.66
CA PHE A 47 5.75 -11.90 4.52
C PHE A 47 5.23 -12.65 5.77
N SER A 48 5.50 -12.12 6.96
CA SER A 48 5.04 -12.74 8.21
C SER A 48 3.52 -12.77 8.35
N ILE A 49 2.78 -11.73 7.92
CA ILE A 49 1.31 -11.77 8.01
C ILE A 49 0.68 -12.83 7.10
N PHE A 50 1.39 -13.32 6.11
CA PHE A 50 0.95 -14.41 5.22
C PHE A 50 1.62 -15.75 5.49
N ASP A 51 2.30 -15.87 6.63
CA ASP A 51 3.01 -17.10 7.04
C ASP A 51 3.99 -17.61 5.95
N SER A 52 4.65 -16.68 5.26
CA SER A 52 5.52 -16.94 4.11
C SER A 52 6.97 -16.61 4.44
N VAL A 53 7.90 -17.36 3.84
CA VAL A 53 9.32 -17.11 3.96
C VAL A 53 9.68 -15.84 3.19
N LEU A 54 10.48 -14.96 3.81
CA LEU A 54 10.91 -13.72 3.20
C LEU A 54 11.85 -13.99 2.02
N GLU A 55 11.45 -13.53 0.84
CA GLU A 55 12.23 -13.58 -0.37
C GLU A 55 13.45 -12.65 -0.34
N THR A 56 14.53 -13.05 -1.01
CA THR A 56 15.75 -12.24 -1.13
C THR A 56 15.68 -11.27 -2.31
N SER A 57 15.19 -11.73 -3.45
CA SER A 57 15.06 -10.97 -4.69
C SER A 57 13.94 -9.93 -4.60
N TYR A 58 14.22 -8.71 -5.05
CA TYR A 58 13.19 -7.66 -5.12
C TYR A 58 12.05 -8.01 -6.09
N MET A 59 12.39 -8.65 -7.20
CA MET A 59 11.39 -9.13 -8.16
C MET A 59 10.45 -10.15 -7.51
N ALA A 60 10.97 -11.11 -6.75
CA ALA A 60 10.14 -12.08 -6.03
C ALA A 60 9.26 -11.40 -4.96
N LYS A 61 9.80 -10.42 -4.22
CA LYS A 61 9.03 -9.62 -3.26
C LYS A 61 7.85 -8.89 -3.92
N THR A 62 8.08 -8.24 -5.05
CA THR A 62 7.02 -7.51 -5.76
C THR A 62 6.00 -8.45 -6.39
N SER A 63 6.42 -9.60 -6.93
CA SER A 63 5.54 -10.66 -7.43
C SER A 63 4.67 -11.23 -6.31
N PHE A 64 5.23 -11.44 -5.11
CA PHE A 64 4.48 -11.87 -3.94
C PHE A 64 3.37 -10.89 -3.59
N LEU A 65 3.64 -9.57 -3.53
CA LEU A 65 2.62 -8.55 -3.28
C LEU A 65 1.48 -8.62 -4.28
N LYS A 66 1.80 -8.67 -5.58
CA LYS A 66 0.81 -8.78 -6.66
C LYS A 66 -0.02 -10.06 -6.51
N GLY A 67 0.63 -11.20 -6.23
CA GLY A 67 -0.05 -12.47 -5.96
C GLY A 67 -1.01 -12.41 -4.77
N LYS A 68 -0.74 -11.55 -3.78
CA LYS A 68 -1.64 -11.25 -2.67
C LYS A 68 -2.62 -10.11 -2.97
N ARG A 69 -2.66 -9.58 -4.21
CA ARG A 69 -3.53 -8.48 -4.64
C ARG A 69 -3.28 -7.18 -3.87
N ILE A 70 -2.05 -6.95 -3.47
CA ILE A 70 -1.58 -5.78 -2.75
C ILE A 70 -0.72 -4.95 -3.70
N ALA A 71 -1.10 -3.70 -3.86
CA ALA A 71 -0.33 -2.68 -4.54
C ALA A 71 0.48 -1.84 -3.54
N LEU A 72 1.50 -1.16 -4.04
CA LEU A 72 2.40 -0.34 -3.25
C LEU A 72 2.72 0.95 -3.99
N TRP A 73 2.63 2.08 -3.29
CA TRP A 73 3.01 3.39 -3.77
C TRP A 73 3.36 4.33 -2.61
N ASP A 74 3.59 5.60 -2.94
CA ASP A 74 3.76 6.67 -1.95
C ASP A 74 2.72 7.78 -2.19
N VAL A 75 2.44 8.56 -1.15
CA VAL A 75 1.53 9.71 -1.25
C VAL A 75 2.18 10.82 -2.07
N ILE A 76 3.46 11.10 -1.82
CA ILE A 76 4.21 12.19 -2.44
C ILE A 76 4.83 11.71 -3.75
N ARG A 77 4.53 12.42 -4.84
CA ARG A 77 5.15 12.23 -6.16
C ARG A 77 6.54 12.86 -6.20
N SER A 78 6.62 14.11 -5.77
CA SER A 78 7.89 14.85 -5.72
C SER A 78 7.90 15.84 -4.57
N CYS A 79 9.08 16.14 -4.07
CA CYS A 79 9.29 17.12 -3.00
C CYS A 79 10.72 17.62 -2.99
N ASP A 80 10.96 18.74 -2.29
CA ASP A 80 12.28 19.12 -1.88
C ASP A 80 12.59 18.51 -0.53
N ARG A 81 13.74 17.84 -0.40
CA ARG A 81 14.15 17.19 0.84
C ARG A 81 15.66 17.13 0.98
N GLU A 82 16.16 17.55 2.11
CA GLU A 82 17.54 17.34 2.50
C GLU A 82 17.69 16.01 3.27
N GLY A 83 18.48 15.09 2.73
CA GLY A 83 18.70 13.76 3.32
C GLY A 83 17.49 12.83 3.19
N SER A 84 17.25 12.01 4.22
CA SER A 84 16.23 10.94 4.20
C SER A 84 15.11 11.13 5.22
N SER A 85 15.08 12.24 5.95
CA SER A 85 14.08 12.47 7.01
C SER A 85 12.78 13.04 6.44
N ASP A 86 11.65 12.44 6.80
CA ASP A 86 10.32 12.94 6.43
C ASP A 86 10.01 14.32 7.05
N SER A 87 10.70 14.70 8.13
CA SER A 87 10.54 16.02 8.75
C SER A 87 11.15 17.16 7.95
N LYS A 88 12.02 16.83 6.99
CA LYS A 88 12.70 17.81 6.11
C LYS A 88 12.04 17.91 4.72
N ILE A 89 10.86 17.34 4.54
CA ILE A 89 10.10 17.41 3.28
C ILE A 89 9.40 18.78 3.19
N THR A 90 9.66 19.48 2.10
CA THR A 90 9.01 20.75 1.70
C THR A 90 8.57 20.66 0.24
N GLU A 91 7.85 21.66 -0.27
CA GLU A 91 7.36 21.74 -1.67
C GLU A 91 6.75 20.43 -2.15
N VAL A 92 5.72 19.96 -1.41
CA VAL A 92 5.09 18.67 -1.64
C VAL A 92 4.19 18.72 -2.87
N CYS A 93 4.45 17.82 -3.83
CA CYS A 93 3.53 17.50 -4.90
C CYS A 93 3.07 16.04 -4.72
N VAL A 94 1.76 15.81 -4.61
CA VAL A 94 1.20 14.47 -4.41
C VAL A 94 0.95 13.73 -5.71
N ASN A 95 0.84 12.42 -5.64
CA ASN A 95 0.45 11.57 -6.76
C ASN A 95 -1.03 11.74 -7.10
N ASP A 96 -1.39 11.46 -8.35
CA ASP A 96 -2.78 11.52 -8.83
C ASP A 96 -3.54 10.24 -8.44
N PHE A 97 -4.18 10.29 -7.27
CA PHE A 97 -4.99 9.19 -6.75
C PHE A 97 -6.32 9.05 -7.49
N THR A 98 -6.88 10.13 -8.02
CA THR A 98 -8.12 10.09 -8.80
C THR A 98 -7.90 9.26 -10.06
N TYR A 99 -6.84 9.56 -10.81
CA TYR A 99 -6.46 8.78 -11.99
C TYR A 99 -6.13 7.32 -11.64
N LEU A 100 -5.34 7.08 -10.58
CA LEU A 100 -4.97 5.73 -10.19
C LEU A 100 -6.20 4.89 -9.81
N LEU A 101 -7.11 5.41 -9.00
CA LEU A 101 -8.31 4.70 -8.58
C LEU A 101 -9.33 4.50 -9.70
N ALA A 102 -9.39 5.40 -10.68
CA ALA A 102 -10.16 5.22 -11.91
C ALA A 102 -9.57 4.09 -12.77
N THR A 103 -8.25 4.03 -12.89
CA THR A 103 -7.53 3.00 -13.66
C THR A 103 -7.59 1.63 -12.99
N TYR A 104 -7.55 1.59 -11.65
CA TYR A 104 -7.59 0.35 -10.86
C TYR A 104 -8.82 0.31 -9.92
N PRO A 105 -10.04 0.20 -10.47
CA PRO A 105 -11.30 0.36 -9.71
C PRO A 105 -11.54 -0.75 -8.68
N ASN A 106 -10.72 -1.79 -8.73
CA ASN A 106 -10.74 -2.89 -7.78
C ASN A 106 -10.06 -2.54 -6.43
N VAL A 107 -9.25 -1.51 -6.37
CA VAL A 107 -8.66 -1.00 -5.13
C VAL A 107 -9.76 -0.36 -4.28
N LYS A 108 -10.02 -0.92 -3.10
CA LYS A 108 -11.06 -0.46 -2.16
C LYS A 108 -10.49 -0.07 -0.78
N HIS A 109 -9.24 -0.41 -0.52
CA HIS A 109 -8.59 -0.14 0.76
C HIS A 109 -7.27 0.59 0.52
N LEU A 110 -7.12 1.78 1.11
CA LEU A 110 -5.85 2.50 1.19
C LEU A 110 -5.28 2.33 2.60
N CYS A 111 -4.14 1.66 2.69
CA CYS A 111 -3.45 1.38 3.95
C CYS A 111 -2.20 2.25 4.06
N PHE A 112 -2.14 3.13 5.03
CA PHE A 112 -1.02 4.06 5.19
C PHE A 112 0.05 3.48 6.10
N ASN A 113 1.27 3.37 5.62
CA ASN A 113 2.44 2.91 6.39
C ASN A 113 2.95 4.04 7.29
N GLY A 114 2.20 4.32 8.35
CA GLY A 114 2.50 5.34 9.35
C GLY A 114 1.71 6.64 9.19
N GLN A 115 1.68 7.39 10.28
CA GLN A 115 0.87 8.60 10.42
C GLN A 115 1.26 9.72 9.43
N LYS A 116 2.56 9.83 9.08
CA LYS A 116 3.03 10.87 8.15
C LYS A 116 2.38 10.71 6.76
N ALA A 117 2.35 9.48 6.23
CA ALA A 117 1.70 9.20 4.95
C ALA A 117 0.21 9.57 4.99
N PHE A 118 -0.49 9.20 6.05
CA PHE A 118 -1.91 9.52 6.23
C PHE A 118 -2.18 11.01 6.35
N ASN A 119 -1.43 11.73 7.19
CA ASN A 119 -1.63 13.17 7.37
C ASN A 119 -1.34 13.94 6.08
N THR A 120 -0.30 13.54 5.33
CA THR A 120 -0.02 14.16 4.03
C THR A 120 -1.16 13.89 3.04
N PHE A 121 -1.67 12.66 3.00
CA PHE A 121 -2.80 12.31 2.15
C PHE A 121 -4.04 13.12 2.50
N GLN A 122 -4.42 13.21 3.78
CA GLN A 122 -5.59 13.97 4.22
C GLN A 122 -5.49 15.47 3.90
N LYS A 123 -4.27 16.03 3.98
CA LYS A 123 -4.06 17.45 3.76
C LYS A 123 -4.02 17.82 2.27
N GLU A 124 -3.38 16.99 1.44
CA GLU A 124 -3.01 17.36 0.09
C GLU A 124 -3.86 16.65 -1.00
N VAL A 125 -4.56 15.56 -0.65
CA VAL A 125 -5.31 14.75 -1.62
C VAL A 125 -6.81 14.96 -1.48
N ILE A 126 -7.43 15.44 -2.54
CA ILE A 126 -8.90 15.47 -2.68
C ILE A 126 -9.29 14.26 -3.54
N LEU A 127 -9.97 13.28 -2.93
CA LEU A 127 -10.49 12.14 -3.66
C LEU A 127 -11.82 12.50 -4.32
N ASN A 128 -11.80 12.50 -5.64
CA ASN A 128 -13.01 12.61 -6.44
C ASN A 128 -13.28 11.24 -7.11
N THR A 129 -13.84 10.31 -6.34
CA THR A 129 -14.13 8.95 -6.81
C THR A 129 -15.54 8.53 -6.39
N PRO A 130 -16.34 7.92 -7.28
CA PRO A 130 -17.66 7.39 -6.94
C PRO A 130 -17.58 6.14 -6.06
N SER A 131 -16.40 5.54 -5.90
CA SER A 131 -16.21 4.32 -5.12
C SER A 131 -16.01 4.63 -3.65
N GLN A 132 -16.66 3.85 -2.79
CA GLN A 132 -16.37 3.87 -1.37
C GLN A 132 -14.98 3.30 -1.11
N ILE A 133 -14.08 4.11 -0.57
CA ILE A 133 -12.70 3.75 -0.24
C ILE A 133 -12.55 3.73 1.28
N THR A 134 -12.01 2.65 1.80
CA THR A 134 -11.65 2.52 3.22
C THR A 134 -10.22 2.99 3.45
N LEU A 135 -10.03 3.89 4.41
CA LEU A 135 -8.71 4.40 4.80
C LEU A 135 -8.29 3.76 6.13
N THR A 136 -7.10 3.20 6.20
CA THR A 136 -6.58 2.53 7.41
C THR A 136 -5.13 2.96 7.67
N VAL A 137 -4.85 3.43 8.88
CA VAL A 137 -3.49 3.77 9.31
C VAL A 137 -2.85 2.57 9.98
N LEU A 138 -1.71 2.14 9.46
CA LEU A 138 -0.90 1.05 10.00
C LEU A 138 0.33 1.61 10.72
N PRO A 139 0.87 0.92 11.74
CA PRO A 139 2.13 1.31 12.35
C PRO A 139 3.25 1.37 11.31
N SER A 140 4.02 2.45 11.33
CA SER A 140 5.13 2.61 10.40
C SER A 140 6.15 1.47 10.50
N SER A 141 6.52 0.90 9.36
CA SER A 141 7.59 -0.09 9.22
C SER A 141 8.99 0.52 9.29
N SER A 142 9.10 1.85 9.32
CA SER A 142 10.37 2.56 9.40
C SER A 142 11.15 2.20 10.66
N PRO A 143 12.51 2.09 10.59
CA PRO A 143 13.36 1.99 11.77
C PRO A 143 13.17 3.12 12.79
N ALA A 144 12.75 4.29 12.35
CA ALA A 144 12.44 5.42 13.24
C ALA A 144 11.28 5.11 14.21
N ASN A 145 10.40 4.16 13.89
CA ASN A 145 9.36 3.67 14.80
C ASN A 145 9.89 2.49 15.65
N ALA A 146 10.93 2.74 16.43
CA ALA A 146 11.58 1.73 17.28
C ALA A 146 10.76 1.37 18.53
N ARG A 147 9.76 2.20 18.92
CA ARG A 147 8.94 1.97 20.12
C ARG A 147 8.01 0.76 20.02
N MET A 148 7.71 0.31 18.79
CA MET A 148 6.85 -0.85 18.57
C MET A 148 7.67 -2.03 18.03
N SER A 149 7.56 -3.19 18.69
CA SER A 149 8.23 -4.42 18.25
C SER A 149 7.71 -4.89 16.87
N VAL A 150 8.48 -5.71 16.19
CA VAL A 150 8.08 -6.29 14.90
C VAL A 150 6.83 -7.14 15.05
N GLU A 151 6.75 -7.94 16.11
CA GLU A 151 5.61 -8.82 16.42
C GLU A 151 4.32 -8.00 16.64
N ALA A 152 4.43 -6.86 17.33
CA ALA A 152 3.30 -5.96 17.52
C ALA A 152 2.86 -5.30 16.19
N LYS A 153 3.81 -4.97 15.31
CA LYS A 153 3.49 -4.50 13.95
C LYS A 153 2.79 -5.58 13.14
N ILE A 154 3.31 -6.81 13.14
CA ILE A 154 2.70 -7.97 12.44
C ILE A 154 1.24 -8.14 12.88
N ARG A 155 0.95 -8.16 14.19
CA ARG A 155 -0.43 -8.27 14.69
C ARG A 155 -1.35 -7.16 14.17
N LYS A 156 -0.87 -5.89 14.13
CA LYS A 156 -1.68 -4.77 13.64
C LYS A 156 -1.83 -4.76 12.12
N TRP A 157 -0.81 -5.20 11.39
CA TRP A 157 -0.86 -5.29 9.93
C TRP A 157 -1.70 -6.47 9.44
N ALA A 158 -1.97 -7.47 10.30
CA ALA A 158 -2.81 -8.62 9.96
C ALA A 158 -4.24 -8.25 9.50
N ILE A 159 -4.73 -7.05 9.81
CA ILE A 159 -5.98 -6.48 9.27
C ILE A 159 -6.04 -6.52 7.74
N ILE A 160 -4.90 -6.49 7.06
CA ILE A 160 -4.81 -6.62 5.60
C ILE A 160 -5.43 -7.94 5.13
N LYS A 161 -5.22 -9.03 5.87
CA LYS A 161 -5.84 -10.33 5.54
C LYS A 161 -7.36 -10.26 5.59
N THR A 162 -7.94 -9.55 6.55
CA THR A 162 -9.40 -9.38 6.68
C THR A 162 -9.99 -8.69 5.45
N PHE A 163 -9.36 -7.62 4.97
CA PHE A 163 -9.81 -6.92 3.76
C PHE A 163 -9.83 -7.80 2.51
N LEU A 164 -8.87 -8.73 2.42
CA LEU A 164 -8.81 -9.70 1.31
C LEU A 164 -9.88 -10.79 1.44
N LEU A 165 -10.17 -11.25 2.66
CA LEU A 165 -11.20 -12.26 2.93
C LEU A 165 -12.61 -11.72 2.70
N ASP A 166 -12.91 -10.50 3.12
CA ASP A 166 -14.19 -9.83 2.89
C ASP A 166 -14.52 -9.71 1.39
N TRP A 167 -13.51 -9.46 0.58
CA TRP A 167 -13.67 -9.44 -0.86
C TRP A 167 -13.97 -10.84 -1.43
N LEU A 168 -13.29 -11.89 -0.97
CA LEU A 168 -13.52 -13.26 -1.40
C LEU A 168 -14.94 -13.73 -1.04
N SER A 169 -15.40 -13.43 0.17
CA SER A 169 -16.75 -13.79 0.63
C SER A 169 -17.84 -13.11 -0.23
N LYS A 170 -17.67 -11.84 -0.57
CA LYS A 170 -18.59 -11.10 -1.47
C LYS A 170 -18.66 -11.73 -2.87
N ILE A 171 -17.52 -12.17 -3.44
CA ILE A 171 -17.53 -12.84 -4.75
C ILE A 171 -18.26 -14.17 -4.69
N LEU A 172 -17.99 -14.97 -3.66
CA LEU A 172 -18.65 -16.27 -3.50
C LEU A 172 -20.17 -16.10 -3.34
N SER A 173 -20.62 -15.15 -2.54
CA SER A 173 -22.04 -14.83 -2.36
C SER A 173 -22.69 -14.40 -3.66
N ASN A 174 -22.05 -13.52 -4.44
CA ASN A 174 -22.58 -13.09 -5.74
C ASN A 174 -22.65 -14.23 -6.76
N LYS A 175 -21.66 -15.12 -6.80
CA LYS A 175 -21.71 -16.30 -7.69
C LYS A 175 -22.84 -17.26 -7.32
N MET A 176 -23.09 -17.47 -6.03
CA MET A 176 -24.21 -18.30 -5.57
C MET A 176 -25.58 -17.71 -5.92
N LEU A 177 -25.72 -16.37 -5.85
CA LEU A 177 -26.96 -15.68 -6.26
C LEU A 177 -27.22 -15.82 -7.77
N LEU A 178 -26.19 -15.66 -8.59
CA LEU A 178 -26.29 -15.78 -10.05
C LEU A 178 -26.62 -17.24 -10.49
N SER A 179 -26.08 -18.24 -9.81
CA SER A 179 -26.38 -19.65 -10.09
C SER A 179 -27.83 -20.04 -9.72
N ARG A 180 -28.43 -19.41 -8.71
CA ARG A 180 -29.83 -19.64 -8.32
C ARG A 180 -30.84 -19.02 -9.28
N ASN A 181 -30.50 -17.88 -9.90
CA ASN A 181 -31.37 -17.17 -10.83
C ASN A 181 -31.31 -17.73 -12.27
N GLY A 182 -30.33 -18.59 -12.57
CA GLY A 182 -30.18 -19.23 -13.87
C GLY A 182 -31.01 -20.50 -14.09
N HIS A 183 -31.85 -20.93 -13.13
CA HIS A 183 -32.66 -22.16 -13.21
C HIS A 183 -34.18 -21.90 -13.26
N THR A 184 -34.61 -20.73 -13.64
CA THR A 184 -36.04 -20.43 -13.81
C THR A 184 -36.28 -19.91 -15.23
N SER A 185 -36.23 -20.82 -16.20
CA SER A 185 -36.81 -20.62 -17.53
C SER A 185 -36.98 -22.01 -18.18
N ILE A 186 -38.05 -22.68 -17.88
CA ILE A 186 -38.73 -23.65 -18.75
C ILE A 186 -40.21 -23.35 -18.66
#